data_34aeb84acdb5c45f13ece2771cef9ea2
#
_entry.id   34aeb84acdb5c45f13ece2771cef9ea2
#
_cell.length_a   1.000
_cell.length_b   1.000
_cell.length_c   1.000
_cell.angle_alpha   90.00
_cell.angle_beta   90.00
_cell.angle_gamma   90.00
#
_symmetry.space_group_name_H-M   'P 1'
#
loop_
_entity.id
_entity.type
_entity.pdbx_description
1 polymer ?
#
loop_
_entity_poly.entity_id
_entity_poly.type
_entity_poly.pdbx_seq_one_letter_code
_entity_poly.pdbx_strand_id
1 'polypeptide(L)'
;IERTKLRMPEFRDRLAVRHGRYIEQDAGDKKTFRFEREDLGLLVDFLAELFKEDGHKLIGIRGMPRVGKTESIVAGSVCAHKRWLFISSTLIKQTVRSSLIKGEYDANHVYIIDGAVTARETNPKHQQLVEEVMTLPSIKVVEHPDLFIETNQYSIDDFDYIIELREHENQKIEYDH
;
A
#
# COMPACT_ATOMS: atom_id res chain seq x y z
N ILE A 1 20.53 -7.79 3.14
CA ILE A 1 20.20 -6.45 2.60
C ILE A 1 20.63 -5.40 3.61
N GLU A 2 21.44 -4.49 3.17
CA GLU A 2 21.85 -3.37 4.00
C GLU A 2 20.71 -2.40 4.22
N ARG A 3 20.59 -1.91 5.45
CA ARG A 3 19.66 -0.86 5.80
C ARG A 3 20.39 0.43 6.06
N THR A 4 19.87 1.51 5.55
CA THR A 4 20.36 2.84 5.85
C THR A 4 19.25 3.69 6.44
N LYS A 5 19.58 4.54 7.39
CA LYS A 5 18.62 5.53 7.88
C LYS A 5 18.57 6.66 6.87
N LEU A 6 17.42 6.82 6.29
CA LEU A 6 17.21 7.69 5.16
C LEU A 6 17.18 9.16 5.56
N ARG A 7 17.89 9.97 4.79
CA ARG A 7 17.78 11.42 4.82
C ARG A 7 16.98 11.90 3.61
N MET A 8 15.69 11.66 3.63
CA MET A 8 14.76 12.26 2.67
C MET A 8 14.33 13.62 3.22
N PRO A 9 14.69 14.74 2.57
CA PRO A 9 14.41 16.06 3.14
C PRO A 9 12.93 16.28 3.44
N GLU A 10 12.05 15.82 2.56
CA GLU A 10 10.62 16.05 2.72
C GLU A 10 9.97 15.22 3.81
N PHE A 11 10.28 13.93 3.87
CA PHE A 11 9.68 13.04 4.84
C PHE A 11 10.43 13.01 6.16
N ARG A 12 11.74 12.89 6.09
CA ARG A 12 12.57 12.74 7.27
C ARG A 12 12.42 13.90 8.24
N ASP A 13 12.51 15.12 7.75
CA ASP A 13 12.51 16.28 8.64
C ASP A 13 11.17 16.44 9.36
N ARG A 14 10.05 16.22 8.65
CA ARG A 14 8.72 16.30 9.25
C ARG A 14 8.48 15.16 10.24
N LEU A 15 8.83 13.93 9.88
CA LEU A 15 8.58 12.77 10.72
C LEU A 15 9.55 12.70 11.89
N ALA A 16 10.80 13.06 11.68
CA ALA A 16 11.79 13.08 12.76
C ALA A 16 11.45 14.10 13.84
N VAL A 17 10.95 15.27 13.44
CA VAL A 17 10.48 16.28 14.41
C VAL A 17 9.32 15.76 15.23
N ARG A 18 8.40 15.02 14.61
CA ARG A 18 7.21 14.52 15.27
C ARG A 18 7.49 13.33 16.18
N HIS A 19 8.28 12.38 15.71
CA HIS A 19 8.48 11.09 16.36
C HIS A 19 9.89 10.84 16.88
N GLY A 20 10.85 11.68 16.51
CA GLY A 20 12.25 11.52 16.90
C GLY A 20 12.93 10.30 16.29
N ARG A 21 12.36 9.75 15.22
CA ARG A 21 12.86 8.56 14.54
C ARG A 21 13.11 8.80 13.08
N TYR A 22 13.97 7.97 12.51
CA TYR A 22 14.27 8.01 11.08
C TYR A 22 13.63 6.82 10.38
N ILE A 23 13.20 7.07 9.15
CA ILE A 23 12.71 6.02 8.27
C ILE A 23 13.92 5.23 7.76
N GLU A 24 13.84 3.91 7.84
CA GLU A 24 14.86 3.04 7.29
C GLU A 24 14.57 2.72 5.83
N GLN A 25 15.59 2.81 5.00
CA GLN A 25 15.50 2.47 3.59
C GLN A 25 16.48 1.36 3.27
N ASP A 26 16.06 0.45 2.39
CA ASP A 26 16.92 -0.60 1.86
C ASP A 26 17.97 0.01 0.92
N ALA A 27 19.25 -0.21 1.21
CA ALA A 27 20.34 0.32 0.38
C ALA A 27 20.40 -0.35 -1.01
N GLY A 28 19.96 -1.60 -1.12
CA GLY A 28 19.90 -2.32 -2.39
C GLY A 28 18.67 -2.05 -3.22
N ASP A 29 17.60 -1.59 -2.57
CA ASP A 29 16.34 -1.22 -3.22
C ASP A 29 15.81 0.06 -2.58
N LYS A 30 16.13 1.18 -3.20
CA LYS A 30 15.87 2.52 -2.66
C LYS A 30 14.40 2.86 -2.50
N LYS A 31 13.49 2.08 -3.06
CA LYS A 31 12.05 2.29 -2.91
C LYS A 31 11.46 1.52 -1.73
N THR A 32 12.23 0.65 -1.06
CA THR A 32 11.75 -0.15 0.06
C THR A 32 12.06 0.55 1.38
N PHE A 33 11.01 0.75 2.17
CA PHE A 33 11.08 1.41 3.48
C PHE A 33 10.56 0.45 4.55
N ARG A 34 11.26 0.40 5.68
CA ARG A 34 10.96 -0.54 6.77
C ARG A 34 10.45 0.16 8.00
N PHE A 35 9.39 -0.41 8.56
CA PHE A 35 8.78 0.05 9.81
C PHE A 35 8.54 -1.15 10.72
N GLU A 36 8.57 -0.90 12.02
CA GLU A 36 8.19 -1.89 13.01
C GLU A 36 6.83 -1.52 13.60
N ARG A 37 6.13 -2.52 14.14
CA ARG A 37 4.81 -2.29 14.72
C ARG A 37 4.80 -1.20 15.80
N GLU A 38 5.85 -1.09 16.58
CA GLU A 38 5.96 -0.02 17.59
C GLU A 38 6.00 1.38 16.97
N ASP A 39 6.30 1.47 15.68
CA ASP A 39 6.40 2.72 14.93
C ASP A 39 5.21 2.92 13.97
N LEU A 40 4.05 2.36 14.29
CA LEU A 40 2.87 2.52 13.44
C LEU A 40 2.48 3.98 13.21
N GLY A 41 2.65 4.84 14.23
CA GLY A 41 2.41 6.27 14.05
C GLY A 41 3.29 6.90 13.00
N LEU A 42 4.55 6.49 12.94
CA LEU A 42 5.49 6.95 11.92
C LEU A 42 5.08 6.46 10.53
N LEU A 43 4.64 5.22 10.43
CA LEU A 43 4.13 4.66 9.16
C LEU A 43 2.88 5.39 8.71
N VAL A 44 1.94 5.67 9.60
CA VAL A 44 0.73 6.43 9.27
C VAL A 44 1.08 7.80 8.72
N ASP A 45 2.01 8.51 9.34
CA ASP A 45 2.45 9.82 8.87
C ASP A 45 3.14 9.74 7.50
N PHE A 46 3.94 8.70 7.29
CA PHE A 46 4.59 8.47 6.01
C PHE A 46 3.55 8.24 4.90
N LEU A 47 2.58 7.37 5.16
CA LEU A 47 1.50 7.10 4.20
C LEU A 47 0.65 8.34 3.95
N ALA A 48 0.33 9.10 4.99
CA ALA A 48 -0.45 10.34 4.84
C ALA A 48 0.26 11.34 3.92
N GLU A 49 1.56 11.48 4.04
CA GLU A 49 2.33 12.35 3.15
C GLU A 49 2.30 11.87 1.70
N LEU A 50 2.42 10.55 1.49
CA LEU A 50 2.31 9.98 0.15
C LEU A 50 0.92 10.19 -0.43
N PHE A 51 -0.13 10.06 0.39
CA PHE A 51 -1.51 10.15 -0.06
C PHE A 51 -1.98 11.58 -0.31
N LYS A 52 -1.30 12.59 0.23
CA LYS A 52 -1.63 13.99 -0.01
C LYS A 52 -1.36 14.44 -1.43
N GLU A 53 -0.41 13.82 -2.08
CA GLU A 53 -0.09 14.14 -3.46
C GLU A 53 -1.13 13.50 -4.40
N ASP A 54 -1.66 14.30 -5.33
CA ASP A 54 -2.57 13.79 -6.34
C ASP A 54 -1.80 13.05 -7.43
N GLY A 55 -2.52 12.18 -8.13
CA GLY A 55 -1.98 11.45 -9.24
C GLY A 55 -1.77 9.97 -8.95
N HIS A 56 -1.21 9.30 -9.93
CA HIS A 56 -0.97 7.86 -9.86
C HIS A 56 0.20 7.54 -8.95
N LYS A 57 -0.05 6.66 -7.99
CA LYS A 57 1.00 6.00 -7.22
C LYS A 57 0.62 4.54 -6.99
N LEU A 58 1.57 3.67 -7.12
CA LEU A 58 1.42 2.26 -6.80
C LEU A 58 2.34 1.92 -5.63
N ILE A 59 1.73 1.57 -4.51
CA ILE A 59 2.42 1.32 -3.25
C ILE A 59 2.15 -0.12 -2.84
N GLY A 60 3.21 -0.88 -2.57
CA GLY A 60 3.09 -2.21 -2.01
C GLY A 60 3.35 -2.18 -0.51
N ILE A 61 2.60 -2.97 0.25
CA ILE A 61 2.84 -3.11 1.68
C ILE A 61 2.94 -4.59 2.05
N ARG A 62 4.10 -4.97 2.57
CA ARG A 62 4.41 -6.32 3.04
C ARG A 62 4.27 -6.39 4.55
N GLY A 63 3.78 -7.50 5.03
CA GLY A 63 3.71 -7.75 6.47
C GLY A 63 2.91 -9.01 6.76
N MET A 64 3.17 -9.62 7.89
CA MET A 64 2.42 -10.78 8.34
C MET A 64 0.98 -10.38 8.73
N PRO A 65 0.05 -11.33 8.76
CA PRO A 65 -1.31 -11.02 9.20
C PRO A 65 -1.34 -10.36 10.57
N ARG A 66 -2.25 -9.41 10.75
CA ARG A 66 -2.49 -8.68 12.01
C ARG A 66 -1.36 -7.77 12.47
N VAL A 67 -0.38 -7.50 11.62
CA VAL A 67 0.69 -6.58 11.98
C VAL A 67 0.24 -5.12 11.98
N GLY A 68 -0.84 -4.79 11.29
CA GLY A 68 -1.40 -3.44 11.23
C GLY A 68 -1.36 -2.78 9.86
N LYS A 69 -1.22 -3.55 8.79
CA LYS A 69 -1.16 -3.01 7.41
C LYS A 69 -2.41 -2.22 7.06
N THR A 70 -3.55 -2.85 7.17
CA THR A 70 -4.84 -2.25 6.79
C THR A 70 -5.14 -1.03 7.63
N GLU A 71 -4.97 -1.13 8.94
CA GLU A 71 -5.20 -0.01 9.87
C GLU A 71 -4.32 1.19 9.52
N SER A 72 -3.07 0.94 9.15
CA SER A 72 -2.14 2.01 8.76
C SER A 72 -2.57 2.71 7.48
N ILE A 73 -3.04 1.95 6.49
CA ILE A 73 -3.51 2.50 5.22
C ILE A 73 -4.76 3.36 5.45
N VAL A 74 -5.72 2.85 6.21
CA VAL A 74 -6.95 3.57 6.52
C VAL A 74 -6.64 4.84 7.30
N ALA A 75 -5.82 4.75 8.35
CA ALA A 75 -5.43 5.91 9.14
C ALA A 75 -4.68 6.95 8.30
N GLY A 76 -3.77 6.53 7.45
CA GLY A 76 -3.07 7.43 6.53
C GLY A 76 -4.01 8.12 5.55
N SER A 77 -5.00 7.40 5.06
CA SER A 77 -6.03 7.97 4.17
C SER A 77 -6.83 9.05 4.89
N VAL A 78 -7.29 8.76 6.12
CA VAL A 78 -8.03 9.73 6.94
C VAL A 78 -7.17 10.99 7.20
N CYS A 79 -5.92 10.80 7.58
CA CYS A 79 -5.00 11.92 7.83
C CYS A 79 -4.74 12.76 6.57
N ALA A 80 -4.81 12.16 5.41
CA ALA A 80 -4.66 12.85 4.12
C ALA A 80 -5.97 13.42 3.58
N HIS A 81 -7.07 13.28 4.30
CA HIS A 81 -8.42 13.69 3.86
C HIS A 81 -8.85 12.97 2.58
N LYS A 82 -8.47 11.71 2.44
CA LYS A 82 -8.85 10.85 1.33
C LYS A 82 -9.82 9.80 1.80
N ARG A 83 -10.70 9.37 0.92
CA ARG A 83 -11.55 8.20 1.15
C ARG A 83 -10.75 6.95 0.79
N TRP A 84 -11.17 5.81 1.31
CA TRP A 84 -10.55 4.54 0.94
C TRP A 84 -11.62 3.57 0.42
N LEU A 85 -11.20 2.68 -0.45
CA LEU A 85 -12.08 1.66 -1.00
C LEU A 85 -11.32 0.35 -1.14
N PHE A 86 -11.84 -0.69 -0.48
CA PHE A 86 -11.30 -2.04 -0.61
C PHE A 86 -11.84 -2.70 -1.87
N ILE A 87 -10.94 -3.22 -2.67
CA ILE A 87 -11.31 -4.02 -3.83
C ILE A 87 -11.40 -5.48 -3.38
N SER A 88 -12.60 -5.96 -3.18
CA SER A 88 -12.88 -7.27 -2.59
C SER A 88 -13.96 -8.00 -3.37
N SER A 89 -14.07 -9.29 -3.11
CA SER A 89 -15.14 -10.11 -3.69
C SER A 89 -16.54 -9.62 -3.29
N THR A 90 -16.66 -9.09 -2.07
CA THR A 90 -17.92 -8.51 -1.60
C THR A 90 -18.30 -7.27 -2.41
N LEU A 91 -17.35 -6.40 -2.68
CA LEU A 91 -17.57 -5.21 -3.51
C LEU A 91 -18.04 -5.61 -4.90
N ILE A 92 -17.43 -6.65 -5.49
CA ILE A 92 -17.83 -7.13 -6.82
C ILE A 92 -19.25 -7.66 -6.83
N LYS A 93 -19.66 -8.38 -5.79
CA LYS A 93 -21.03 -8.88 -5.67
C LYS A 93 -22.05 -7.75 -5.51
N GLN A 94 -21.69 -6.69 -4.80
CA GLN A 94 -22.55 -5.52 -4.60
C GLN A 94 -22.54 -4.61 -5.81
N THR A 95 -21.47 -4.57 -6.55
CA THR A 95 -21.28 -3.68 -7.69
C THR A 95 -21.60 -4.43 -8.96
N VAL A 96 -22.83 -4.40 -9.35
CA VAL A 96 -23.26 -4.95 -10.66
C VAL A 96 -22.72 -4.10 -11.81
N ARG A 97 -22.11 -2.96 -11.51
CA ARG A 97 -21.67 -1.97 -12.49
C ARG A 97 -20.28 -1.49 -12.19
N SER A 98 -19.40 -1.58 -13.17
CA SER A 98 -18.06 -0.98 -13.11
C SER A 98 -18.10 0.55 -12.98
N SER A 99 -19.25 1.16 -13.20
CA SER A 99 -19.47 2.61 -13.06
C SER A 99 -19.20 3.15 -11.66
N LEU A 100 -19.14 2.30 -10.63
CA LEU A 100 -18.74 2.72 -9.29
C LEU A 100 -17.29 3.23 -9.22
N ILE A 101 -16.44 2.83 -10.16
CA ILE A 101 -15.03 3.20 -10.16
C ILE A 101 -14.81 4.42 -11.03
N LYS A 102 -15.67 4.64 -12.02
CA LYS A 102 -15.56 5.75 -12.96
C LYS A 102 -16.23 7.01 -12.43
N GLY A 103 -15.55 8.12 -12.50
CA GLY A 103 -16.07 9.44 -12.22
C GLY A 103 -16.08 9.82 -10.75
N GLU A 104 -16.88 9.20 -9.93
CA GLU A 104 -17.05 9.57 -8.51
C GLU A 104 -15.91 9.10 -7.61
N TYR A 105 -15.13 8.10 -8.04
CA TYR A 105 -14.18 7.41 -7.20
C TYR A 105 -12.72 7.55 -7.63
N ASP A 106 -12.40 8.49 -8.48
CA ASP A 106 -11.07 8.59 -9.06
C ASP A 106 -10.04 9.31 -8.18
N ALA A 107 -10.15 10.63 -8.05
CA ALA A 107 -9.07 11.46 -7.51
C ALA A 107 -8.97 11.49 -5.99
N ASN A 108 -10.08 11.27 -5.27
CA ASN A 108 -10.11 11.41 -3.81
C ASN A 108 -10.08 10.08 -3.06
N HIS A 109 -9.78 9.00 -3.75
CA HIS A 109 -9.76 7.66 -3.16
C HIS A 109 -8.38 7.07 -3.12
N VAL A 110 -8.10 6.36 -2.05
CA VAL A 110 -7.02 5.39 -1.96
C VAL A 110 -7.66 4.02 -2.16
N TYR A 111 -7.27 3.35 -3.22
CA TYR A 111 -7.77 2.01 -3.51
C TYR A 111 -6.87 0.97 -2.87
N ILE A 112 -7.47 0.06 -2.13
CA ILE A 112 -6.74 -0.97 -1.39
C ILE A 112 -7.04 -2.33 -2.02
N ILE A 113 -6.01 -2.98 -2.53
CA ILE A 113 -6.10 -4.28 -3.19
C ILE A 113 -5.41 -5.31 -2.32
N ASP A 114 -6.11 -6.38 -1.96
CA ASP A 114 -5.47 -7.51 -1.29
C ASP A 114 -4.87 -8.44 -2.33
N GLY A 115 -3.55 -8.47 -2.42
CA GLY A 115 -2.83 -9.27 -3.40
C GLY A 115 -3.00 -10.78 -3.19
N ALA A 116 -3.15 -11.21 -1.94
CA ALA A 116 -3.38 -12.63 -1.64
C ALA A 116 -4.76 -13.08 -2.11
N VAL A 117 -5.78 -12.27 -1.87
CA VAL A 117 -7.14 -12.55 -2.33
C VAL A 117 -7.17 -12.54 -3.87
N THR A 118 -6.57 -11.55 -4.47
CA THR A 118 -6.53 -11.42 -5.94
C THR A 118 -5.82 -12.60 -6.59
N ALA A 119 -4.75 -13.09 -5.98
CA ALA A 119 -4.00 -14.24 -6.51
C ALA A 119 -4.81 -15.54 -6.49
N ARG A 120 -5.73 -15.67 -5.53
CA ARG A 120 -6.57 -16.88 -5.39
C ARG A 120 -7.93 -16.76 -6.05
N GLU A 121 -8.33 -15.56 -6.43
CA GLU A 121 -9.65 -15.33 -6.97
C GLU A 121 -9.76 -15.80 -8.42
N THR A 122 -10.77 -16.60 -8.70
CA THR A 122 -11.01 -17.15 -10.03
C THR A 122 -12.13 -16.44 -10.80
N ASN A 123 -12.86 -15.53 -10.14
CA ASN A 123 -13.95 -14.80 -10.78
C ASN A 123 -13.39 -13.78 -11.78
N PRO A 124 -13.75 -13.88 -13.08
CA PRO A 124 -13.27 -12.92 -14.08
C PRO A 124 -13.65 -11.48 -13.78
N LYS A 125 -14.77 -11.26 -13.10
CA LYS A 125 -15.20 -9.89 -12.70
C LYS A 125 -14.24 -9.27 -11.71
N HIS A 126 -13.65 -10.07 -10.83
CA HIS A 126 -12.63 -9.59 -9.89
C HIS A 126 -11.41 -9.09 -10.65
N GLN A 127 -10.93 -9.87 -11.61
CA GLN A 127 -9.78 -9.49 -12.42
C GLN A 127 -10.06 -8.22 -13.22
N GLN A 128 -11.24 -8.10 -13.81
CA GLN A 128 -11.64 -6.90 -14.54
C GLN A 128 -11.66 -5.67 -13.64
N LEU A 129 -12.19 -5.81 -12.42
CA LEU A 129 -12.25 -4.70 -11.48
C LEU A 129 -10.84 -4.26 -11.05
N VAL A 130 -9.97 -5.22 -10.76
CA VAL A 130 -8.57 -4.92 -10.41
C VAL A 130 -7.88 -4.19 -11.56
N GLU A 131 -8.03 -4.67 -12.79
CA GLU A 131 -7.44 -4.05 -13.97
C GLU A 131 -7.95 -2.62 -14.16
N GLU A 132 -9.25 -2.38 -13.98
CA GLU A 132 -9.82 -1.04 -14.07
C GLU A 132 -9.24 -0.11 -13.01
N VAL A 133 -9.14 -0.59 -11.76
CA VAL A 133 -8.56 0.20 -10.68
C VAL A 133 -7.10 0.54 -10.96
N MET A 134 -6.34 -0.41 -11.49
CA MET A 134 -4.92 -0.20 -11.79
C MET A 134 -4.69 0.86 -12.86
N THR A 135 -5.66 1.11 -13.70
CA THR A 135 -5.56 2.14 -14.76
C THR A 135 -5.98 3.53 -14.29
N LEU A 136 -6.57 3.66 -13.11
CA LEU A 136 -7.02 4.96 -12.61
C LEU A 136 -5.84 5.87 -12.23
N PRO A 137 -5.96 7.18 -12.45
CA PRO A 137 -4.90 8.13 -12.08
C PRO A 137 -4.99 8.48 -10.60
N SER A 138 -4.94 7.49 -9.74
CA SER A 138 -5.13 7.64 -8.30
C SER A 138 -4.14 6.76 -7.54
N ILE A 139 -4.20 6.82 -6.22
CA ILE A 139 -3.30 6.05 -5.36
C ILE A 139 -3.87 4.65 -5.17
N LYS A 140 -3.05 3.65 -5.41
CA LYS A 140 -3.36 2.24 -5.16
C LYS A 140 -2.35 1.68 -4.17
N VAL A 141 -2.85 0.99 -3.15
CA VAL A 141 -2.03 0.26 -2.19
C VAL A 141 -2.34 -1.22 -2.31
N VAL A 142 -1.34 -2.00 -2.61
CA VAL A 142 -1.47 -3.46 -2.76
C VAL A 142 -0.87 -4.12 -1.53
N GLU A 143 -1.70 -4.79 -0.74
CA GLU A 143 -1.25 -5.65 0.35
C GLU A 143 -0.74 -6.95 -0.26
N HIS A 144 0.33 -7.48 0.23
CA HIS A 144 1.00 -8.68 -0.31
C HIS A 144 1.36 -8.52 -1.80
N PRO A 145 2.17 -7.51 -2.14
CA PRO A 145 2.49 -7.24 -3.54
C PRO A 145 3.19 -8.40 -4.23
N ASP A 146 3.97 -9.20 -3.50
CA ASP A 146 4.67 -10.35 -4.07
C ASP A 146 3.71 -11.43 -4.56
N LEU A 147 2.57 -11.61 -3.88
CA LEU A 147 1.53 -12.53 -4.34
C LEU A 147 0.74 -11.94 -5.51
N PHE A 148 0.49 -10.63 -5.46
CA PHE A 148 -0.23 -9.93 -6.50
C PHE A 148 0.46 -10.08 -7.87
N ILE A 149 1.77 -9.90 -7.92
CA ILE A 149 2.52 -9.96 -9.18
C ILE A 149 2.59 -11.37 -9.78
N GLU A 150 2.36 -12.43 -8.99
CA GLU A 150 2.37 -13.81 -9.50
C GLU A 150 1.26 -14.06 -10.52
N THR A 151 0.13 -13.36 -10.41
CA THR A 151 -1.05 -13.59 -11.25
C THR A 151 -1.44 -12.39 -12.10
N ASN A 152 -0.67 -11.32 -12.05
CA ASN A 152 -0.94 -10.09 -12.79
C ASN A 152 0.28 -9.69 -13.63
N GLN A 153 0.05 -8.82 -14.62
CA GLN A 153 1.09 -8.39 -15.56
C GLN A 153 2.01 -7.30 -14.98
N TYR A 154 2.14 -7.24 -13.67
CA TYR A 154 2.96 -6.26 -12.99
C TYR A 154 4.19 -6.93 -12.38
N SER A 155 5.23 -6.14 -12.17
CA SER A 155 6.43 -6.56 -11.46
C SER A 155 6.67 -5.64 -10.28
N ILE A 156 7.59 -6.02 -9.42
CA ILE A 156 7.99 -5.16 -8.28
C ILE A 156 8.53 -3.82 -8.78
N ASP A 157 9.13 -3.79 -9.97
CA ASP A 157 9.65 -2.55 -10.54
C ASP A 157 8.57 -1.53 -10.89
N ASP A 158 7.33 -1.96 -11.06
CA ASP A 158 6.21 -1.06 -11.33
C ASP A 158 5.75 -0.29 -10.08
N PHE A 159 6.13 -0.74 -8.89
CA PHE A 159 5.77 -0.07 -7.64
C PHE A 159 6.66 1.14 -7.42
N ASP A 160 6.02 2.24 -7.01
CA ASP A 160 6.74 3.46 -6.65
C ASP A 160 7.37 3.35 -5.27
N TYR A 161 6.69 2.68 -4.35
CA TYR A 161 7.14 2.45 -2.98
C TYR A 161 6.78 1.05 -2.53
N ILE A 162 7.69 0.44 -1.78
CA ILE A 162 7.44 -0.82 -1.08
C ILE A 162 7.64 -0.57 0.41
N ILE A 163 6.64 -0.92 1.20
CA ILE A 163 6.69 -0.78 2.64
C ILE A 163 6.73 -2.17 3.26
N GLU A 164 7.63 -2.36 4.19
CA GLU A 164 7.70 -3.59 4.99
C GLU A 164 7.35 -3.24 6.43
N LEU A 165 6.28 -3.82 6.93
CA LEU A 165 5.84 -3.64 8.30
C LEU A 165 6.05 -4.94 9.06
N ARG A 166 6.85 -4.90 10.11
CA ARG A 166 7.26 -6.04 10.90
C ARG A 166 6.84 -5.89 12.35
N GLU A 167 6.59 -7.02 13.03
CA GLU A 167 6.35 -7.02 14.48
C GLU A 167 7.57 -6.52 15.23
N HIS A 168 8.76 -6.92 14.79
CA HIS A 168 10.03 -6.51 15.35
C HIS A 168 11.10 -6.56 14.26
N GLU A 169 12.24 -5.98 14.54
CA GLU A 169 13.34 -5.80 13.57
C GLU A 169 13.76 -7.10 12.86
N ASN A 170 13.77 -8.21 13.59
CA ASN A 170 14.26 -9.48 13.09
C ASN A 170 13.18 -10.38 12.49
N GLN A 171 11.93 -9.91 12.45
CA GLN A 171 10.85 -10.72 11.88
C GLN A 171 11.07 -10.94 10.38
N LYS A 172 10.93 -12.18 9.97
CA LYS A 172 10.93 -12.55 8.56
C LYS A 172 9.50 -12.55 8.04
N ILE A 173 9.27 -11.88 6.93
CA ILE A 173 7.96 -11.86 6.28
C ILE A 173 7.89 -13.04 5.33
N GLU A 174 6.97 -13.96 5.61
CA GLU A 174 6.74 -15.15 4.80
C GLU A 174 5.27 -15.23 4.44
N TYR A 175 4.98 -15.69 3.24
CA TYR A 175 3.62 -15.87 2.76
C TYR A 175 3.32 -17.36 2.57
N ASP A 176 2.16 -17.78 3.03
CA ASP A 176 1.62 -19.09 2.72
C ASP A 176 1.00 -19.08 1.32
N HIS A 177 1.45 -20.00 0.51
CA HIS A 177 0.95 -20.15 -0.86
C HIS A 177 -0.14 -21.20 -0.97
#